data_d8e3c2276ad3edbf60be4d94345d88e8
#
_entry.id   d8e3c2276ad3edbf60be4d94345d88e8
#
_cell.length_a   1.000
_cell.length_b   1.000
_cell.length_c   1.000
_cell.angle_alpha   90.00
_cell.angle_beta   90.00
_cell.angle_gamma   90.00
#
_symmetry.space_group_name_H-M   'P 1'
#
loop_
_entity.id
_entity.type
_entity.pdbx_description
1 polymer ?
#
loop_
_entity_poly.entity_id
_entity_poly.type
_entity_poly.pdbx_seq_one_letter_code
_entity_poly.pdbx_strand_id
1 'polypeptide(L)'
;MNILVIGSGGREHTLAWKLAQSPKATKLYAVPGNPGMADVAECIGDVDICDNESLVKLAEEKAIDLVVVGPEVPLTNGVVDAMNKAGIKAFGPRKLAAEIEGSKSFSKNLMKKYGIPTAKYEVFTDAEAARDYIKKEGAPIVIKADGLAAGKGVIVAMTLDEALDAVHEIMDDAAFGKAGSRVVIEEFMDGEEASLLAFTDGKTICPMVSSQDHKRAYDGDKGPNTGGMGTYAPAPVMTDEMVKIATERILKPTIAAMAKEGRPYKGCLYAGLMITKEGPKVVEFNARFGDPETQVVLPLLKSDLVDIMLACADGTLDEEHIEWSDGAAVCVVIASGGYPKAYKKGFPIDGLEKAKALGTLVFHAGTAEKDGKIVTSGGRVLGVVATADDIRSAVDKAYKGVNAITFEGAFHRTDIAHRALERLTDK
;
A
#
# COMPACT_ATOMS: atom_id res chain seq x y z
N MET A 1 -12.33 -21.73 9.96
CA MET A 1 -12.39 -20.32 10.45
C MET A 1 -13.18 -19.46 9.48
N ASN A 2 -13.99 -18.56 9.99
CA ASN A 2 -14.63 -17.50 9.21
C ASN A 2 -13.77 -16.26 9.26
N ILE A 3 -13.43 -15.71 8.10
CA ILE A 3 -12.51 -14.58 7.97
C ILE A 3 -13.24 -13.42 7.28
N LEU A 4 -13.10 -12.20 7.81
CA LEU A 4 -13.66 -10.98 7.23
C LEU A 4 -12.53 -10.09 6.72
N VAL A 5 -12.54 -9.76 5.43
CA VAL A 5 -11.66 -8.77 4.82
C VAL A 5 -12.40 -7.44 4.69
N ILE A 6 -11.86 -6.38 5.29
CA ILE A 6 -12.41 -5.03 5.19
C ILE A 6 -11.73 -4.30 4.04
N GLY A 7 -12.51 -3.80 3.10
CA GLY A 7 -12.09 -3.04 1.93
C GLY A 7 -12.57 -3.63 0.60
N SER A 8 -12.23 -2.98 -0.51
CA SER A 8 -12.75 -3.30 -1.84
C SER A 8 -11.75 -3.13 -2.98
N GLY A 9 -10.50 -2.81 -2.68
CA GLY A 9 -9.46 -2.54 -3.68
C GLY A 9 -8.73 -3.79 -4.17
N GLY A 10 -7.75 -3.59 -5.04
CA GLY A 10 -6.90 -4.66 -5.56
C GLY A 10 -6.09 -5.36 -4.47
N ARG A 11 -5.65 -4.61 -3.47
CA ARG A 11 -5.02 -5.13 -2.25
C ARG A 11 -5.93 -6.09 -1.50
N GLU A 12 -7.17 -5.72 -1.25
CA GLU A 12 -8.14 -6.54 -0.52
C GLU A 12 -8.52 -7.77 -1.33
N HIS A 13 -8.66 -7.65 -2.64
CA HIS A 13 -8.88 -8.82 -3.51
C HIS A 13 -7.71 -9.80 -3.43
N THR A 14 -6.48 -9.29 -3.46
CA THR A 14 -5.27 -10.12 -3.32
C THR A 14 -5.20 -10.80 -1.96
N LEU A 15 -5.54 -10.08 -0.88
CA LEU A 15 -5.64 -10.64 0.48
C LEU A 15 -6.66 -11.77 0.53
N ALA A 16 -7.88 -11.55 0.04
CA ALA A 16 -8.95 -12.56 0.00
C ALA A 16 -8.54 -13.78 -0.82
N TRP A 17 -7.94 -13.57 -2.00
CA TRP A 17 -7.40 -14.63 -2.85
C TRP A 17 -6.35 -15.49 -2.14
N LYS A 18 -5.44 -14.85 -1.40
CA LYS A 18 -4.39 -15.59 -0.67
C LYS A 18 -4.96 -16.31 0.56
N LEU A 19 -5.84 -15.67 1.32
CA LEU A 19 -6.50 -16.27 2.48
C LEU A 19 -7.35 -17.49 2.10
N ALA A 20 -8.00 -17.46 0.93
CA ALA A 20 -8.81 -18.57 0.42
C ALA A 20 -8.01 -19.85 0.14
N GLN A 21 -6.69 -19.75 0.02
CA GLN A 21 -5.80 -20.91 -0.19
C GLN A 21 -5.50 -21.67 1.12
N SER A 22 -5.79 -21.07 2.27
CA SER A 22 -5.56 -21.70 3.57
C SER A 22 -6.56 -22.82 3.83
N PRO A 23 -6.11 -24.01 4.24
CA PRO A 23 -7.01 -25.08 4.68
C PRO A 23 -7.80 -24.73 5.96
N LYS A 24 -7.40 -23.68 6.68
CA LYS A 24 -8.06 -23.18 7.88
C LYS A 24 -9.21 -22.24 7.54
N ALA A 25 -9.23 -21.63 6.35
CA ALA A 25 -10.30 -20.74 5.91
C ALA A 25 -11.53 -21.56 5.49
N THR A 26 -12.57 -21.58 6.33
CA THR A 26 -13.83 -22.26 6.02
C THR A 26 -14.72 -21.38 5.17
N LYS A 27 -14.84 -20.10 5.52
CA LYS A 27 -15.60 -19.10 4.76
C LYS A 27 -14.96 -17.74 4.86
N LEU A 28 -14.91 -17.06 3.70
CA LEU A 28 -14.46 -15.68 3.61
C LEU A 28 -15.66 -14.76 3.38
N TYR A 29 -15.59 -13.60 4.03
CA TYR A 29 -16.48 -12.47 3.84
C TYR A 29 -15.65 -11.24 3.46
N ALA A 30 -16.22 -10.34 2.69
CA ALA A 30 -15.61 -9.07 2.34
C ALA A 30 -16.61 -7.93 2.53
N VAL A 31 -16.16 -6.80 3.07
CA VAL A 31 -16.99 -5.62 3.29
C VAL A 31 -16.27 -4.35 2.81
N PRO A 32 -16.77 -3.64 1.82
CA PRO A 32 -17.89 -4.04 0.95
C PRO A 32 -17.52 -5.13 -0.07
N GLY A 33 -16.21 -5.39 -0.31
CA GLY A 33 -15.72 -6.24 -1.37
C GLY A 33 -15.87 -5.63 -2.77
N ASN A 34 -15.60 -6.44 -3.79
CA ASN A 34 -15.79 -6.09 -5.19
C ASN A 34 -16.16 -7.35 -6.00
N PRO A 35 -16.60 -7.22 -7.28
CA PRO A 35 -17.02 -8.36 -8.07
C PRO A 35 -15.97 -9.48 -8.23
N GLY A 36 -14.69 -9.14 -8.25
CA GLY A 36 -13.62 -10.16 -8.32
C GLY A 36 -13.45 -10.92 -7.00
N MET A 37 -13.69 -10.28 -5.87
CA MET A 37 -13.66 -10.95 -4.56
C MET A 37 -14.82 -11.92 -4.37
N ALA A 38 -15.91 -11.73 -5.09
CA ALA A 38 -17.08 -12.62 -5.05
C ALA A 38 -16.78 -14.05 -5.50
N ASP A 39 -15.69 -14.28 -6.22
CA ASP A 39 -15.21 -15.62 -6.59
C ASP A 39 -14.74 -16.43 -5.37
N VAL A 40 -14.31 -15.78 -4.30
CA VAL A 40 -13.70 -16.41 -3.11
C VAL A 40 -14.33 -15.99 -1.78
N ALA A 41 -15.16 -14.96 -1.75
CA ALA A 41 -15.75 -14.39 -0.54
C ALA A 41 -17.22 -13.99 -0.75
N GLU A 42 -18.02 -14.02 0.32
CA GLU A 42 -19.33 -13.39 0.33
C GLU A 42 -19.16 -11.88 0.54
N CYS A 43 -19.46 -11.08 -0.48
CA CYS A 43 -19.38 -9.62 -0.43
C CYS A 43 -20.62 -9.01 0.22
N ILE A 44 -20.42 -8.10 1.20
CA ILE A 44 -21.50 -7.47 1.98
C ILE A 44 -21.40 -5.96 1.78
N GLY A 45 -22.30 -5.41 0.94
CA GLY A 45 -22.21 -4.01 0.45
C GLY A 45 -22.77 -2.93 1.38
N ASP A 46 -23.67 -3.31 2.32
CA ASP A 46 -24.50 -2.34 3.02
C ASP A 46 -23.93 -1.88 4.39
N VAL A 47 -22.64 -2.09 4.62
CA VAL A 47 -21.97 -1.69 5.86
C VAL A 47 -20.91 -0.64 5.59
N ASP A 48 -20.99 0.49 6.30
CA ASP A 48 -19.96 1.51 6.24
C ASP A 48 -18.69 1.04 6.97
N ILE A 49 -17.57 0.96 6.26
CA ILE A 49 -16.28 0.54 6.83
C ILE A 49 -15.70 1.55 7.83
N CYS A 50 -16.28 2.73 7.95
CA CYS A 50 -15.94 3.73 8.96
C CYS A 50 -16.79 3.60 10.25
N ASP A 51 -17.81 2.78 10.24
CA ASP A 51 -18.67 2.49 11.40
C ASP A 51 -18.21 1.23 12.14
N ASN A 52 -17.43 1.42 13.19
CA ASN A 52 -16.89 0.33 13.99
C ASN A 52 -17.98 -0.51 14.66
N GLU A 53 -19.11 0.07 15.08
CA GLU A 53 -20.19 -0.67 15.74
C GLU A 53 -20.88 -1.62 14.76
N SER A 54 -21.18 -1.13 13.55
CA SER A 54 -21.75 -1.95 12.48
C SER A 54 -20.80 -3.06 12.03
N LEU A 55 -19.50 -2.79 11.97
CA LEU A 55 -18.49 -3.80 11.64
C LEU A 55 -18.37 -4.89 12.71
N VAL A 56 -18.40 -4.53 14.00
CA VAL A 56 -18.37 -5.50 15.11
C VAL A 56 -19.63 -6.35 15.07
N LYS A 57 -20.80 -5.74 14.92
CA LYS A 57 -22.08 -6.46 14.81
C LYS A 57 -22.06 -7.46 13.65
N LEU A 58 -21.60 -7.06 12.48
CA LEU A 58 -21.42 -7.94 11.33
C LEU A 58 -20.50 -9.12 11.66
N ALA A 59 -19.36 -8.85 12.31
CA ALA A 59 -18.41 -9.89 12.68
C ALA A 59 -19.00 -10.89 13.69
N GLU A 60 -19.80 -10.44 14.65
CA GLU A 60 -20.53 -11.30 15.58
C GLU A 60 -21.60 -12.14 14.86
N GLU A 61 -22.44 -11.53 14.01
CA GLU A 61 -23.51 -12.19 13.24
C GLU A 61 -22.96 -13.28 12.31
N LYS A 62 -21.78 -13.06 11.71
CA LYS A 62 -21.12 -14.02 10.81
C LYS A 62 -20.16 -14.96 11.54
N ALA A 63 -20.09 -14.90 12.87
CA ALA A 63 -19.18 -15.69 13.71
C ALA A 63 -17.73 -15.63 13.18
N ILE A 64 -17.22 -14.41 12.97
CA ILE A 64 -15.88 -14.17 12.43
C ILE A 64 -14.82 -14.49 13.48
N ASP A 65 -13.84 -15.30 13.09
CA ASP A 65 -12.69 -15.68 13.92
C ASP A 65 -11.51 -14.72 13.72
N LEU A 66 -11.36 -14.16 12.51
CA LEU A 66 -10.26 -13.25 12.15
C LEU A 66 -10.76 -12.13 11.23
N VAL A 67 -10.48 -10.89 11.60
CA VAL A 67 -10.72 -9.71 10.76
C VAL A 67 -9.39 -9.25 10.16
N VAL A 68 -9.35 -9.02 8.86
CA VAL A 68 -8.18 -8.51 8.11
C VAL A 68 -8.54 -7.13 7.56
N VAL A 69 -7.83 -6.10 8.02
CA VAL A 69 -8.11 -4.72 7.65
C VAL A 69 -7.20 -4.30 6.50
N GLY A 70 -7.79 -3.98 5.35
CA GLY A 70 -7.05 -3.55 4.17
C GLY A 70 -6.70 -2.06 4.18
N PRO A 71 -7.67 -1.12 4.20
CA PRO A 71 -7.42 0.31 4.08
C PRO A 71 -7.06 0.98 5.42
N GLU A 72 -6.43 2.15 5.33
CA GLU A 72 -5.93 2.92 6.47
C GLU A 72 -7.03 3.59 7.30
N VAL A 73 -8.14 4.00 6.68
CA VAL A 73 -9.18 4.77 7.38
C VAL A 73 -9.84 3.98 8.52
N PRO A 74 -10.27 2.72 8.34
CA PRO A 74 -10.77 1.90 9.45
C PRO A 74 -9.73 1.71 10.57
N LEU A 75 -8.45 1.57 10.23
CA LEU A 75 -7.37 1.43 11.20
C LEU A 75 -7.22 2.68 12.07
N THR A 76 -7.17 3.86 11.45
CA THR A 76 -7.08 5.14 12.18
C THR A 76 -8.35 5.48 12.95
N ASN A 77 -9.50 4.94 12.54
CA ASN A 77 -10.76 5.02 13.28
C ASN A 77 -10.84 4.05 14.47
N GLY A 78 -9.96 3.04 14.55
CA GLY A 78 -9.87 2.14 15.69
C GLY A 78 -10.69 0.86 15.57
N VAL A 79 -10.92 0.36 14.36
CA VAL A 79 -11.66 -0.90 14.13
C VAL A 79 -11.00 -2.08 14.84
N VAL A 80 -9.65 -2.14 14.90
CA VAL A 80 -8.92 -3.20 15.59
C VAL A 80 -9.17 -3.16 17.11
N ASP A 81 -9.21 -1.96 17.69
CA ASP A 81 -9.56 -1.79 19.12
C ASP A 81 -10.99 -2.27 19.40
N ALA A 82 -11.94 -1.93 18.52
CA ALA A 82 -13.32 -2.34 18.65
C ALA A 82 -13.50 -3.87 18.55
N MET A 83 -12.84 -4.52 17.57
CA MET A 83 -12.87 -5.98 17.40
C MET A 83 -12.25 -6.69 18.60
N ASN A 84 -11.09 -6.24 19.06
CA ASN A 84 -10.43 -6.83 20.24
C ASN A 84 -11.28 -6.68 21.51
N LYS A 85 -11.98 -5.56 21.68
CA LYS A 85 -12.92 -5.36 22.82
C LYS A 85 -14.10 -6.35 22.75
N ALA A 86 -14.53 -6.72 21.56
CA ALA A 86 -15.56 -7.74 21.34
C ALA A 86 -15.02 -9.19 21.39
N GLY A 87 -13.72 -9.38 21.67
CA GLY A 87 -13.08 -10.70 21.71
C GLY A 87 -12.79 -11.30 20.33
N ILE A 88 -12.87 -10.52 19.26
CA ILE A 88 -12.61 -10.94 17.87
C ILE A 88 -11.17 -10.59 17.50
N LYS A 89 -10.40 -11.57 17.00
CA LYS A 89 -9.04 -11.32 16.53
C LYS A 89 -9.05 -10.44 15.29
N ALA A 90 -8.11 -9.50 15.23
CA ALA A 90 -7.95 -8.62 14.07
C ALA A 90 -6.47 -8.48 13.71
N PHE A 91 -6.17 -8.61 12.42
CA PHE A 91 -4.87 -8.32 11.85
C PHE A 91 -4.82 -6.85 11.40
N GLY A 92 -3.95 -6.09 12.05
CA GLY A 92 -3.74 -4.68 11.83
C GLY A 92 -3.36 -3.96 13.13
N PRO A 93 -2.77 -2.75 13.05
CA PRO A 93 -2.44 -1.97 14.23
C PRO A 93 -3.70 -1.38 14.88
N ARG A 94 -3.64 -1.21 16.19
CA ARG A 94 -4.62 -0.43 16.95
C ARG A 94 -4.57 1.05 16.55
N LYS A 95 -5.60 1.81 16.88
CA LYS A 95 -5.75 3.23 16.54
C LYS A 95 -4.50 4.07 16.83
N LEU A 96 -3.96 3.96 18.03
CA LEU A 96 -2.77 4.72 18.42
C LEU A 96 -1.52 4.31 17.62
N ALA A 97 -1.39 3.05 17.25
CA ALA A 97 -0.27 2.59 16.44
C ALA A 97 -0.45 2.97 14.95
N ALA A 98 -1.67 2.99 14.44
CA ALA A 98 -1.99 3.42 13.08
C ALA A 98 -1.65 4.89 12.81
N GLU A 99 -1.45 5.71 13.86
CA GLU A 99 -1.02 7.11 13.73
C GLU A 99 0.34 7.27 13.03
N ILE A 100 1.16 6.21 12.96
CA ILE A 100 2.41 6.23 12.19
C ILE A 100 2.18 6.52 10.69
N GLU A 101 1.01 6.15 10.15
CA GLU A 101 0.53 6.55 8.82
C GLU A 101 -0.39 7.77 8.91
N GLY A 102 -1.24 7.83 9.93
CA GLY A 102 -2.25 8.86 10.09
C GLY A 102 -1.71 10.27 10.33
N SER A 103 -0.47 10.40 10.81
CA SER A 103 0.22 11.67 11.02
C SER A 103 1.69 11.58 10.62
N LYS A 104 2.04 12.31 9.55
CA LYS A 104 3.42 12.39 9.06
C LYS A 104 4.33 13.08 10.09
N SER A 105 3.82 14.11 10.77
CA SER A 105 4.57 14.80 11.83
C SER A 105 4.87 13.87 13.02
N PHE A 106 3.91 13.03 13.44
CA PHE A 106 4.16 12.02 14.47
C PHE A 106 5.25 11.04 14.00
N SER A 107 5.11 10.48 12.80
CA SER A 107 6.07 9.54 12.22
C SER A 107 7.48 10.13 12.15
N LYS A 108 7.62 11.37 11.67
CA LYS A 108 8.91 12.08 11.60
C LYS A 108 9.50 12.35 12.97
N ASN A 109 8.70 12.80 13.92
CA ASN A 109 9.15 13.04 15.30
C ASN A 109 9.61 11.75 15.98
N LEU A 110 8.91 10.62 15.74
CA LEU A 110 9.32 9.30 16.20
C LEU A 110 10.70 8.93 15.63
N MET A 111 10.87 9.06 14.30
CA MET A 111 12.13 8.73 13.64
C MET A 111 13.29 9.59 14.16
N LYS A 112 13.07 10.90 14.31
CA LYS A 112 14.08 11.84 14.87
C LYS A 112 14.46 11.46 16.31
N LYS A 113 13.46 11.17 17.16
CA LYS A 113 13.66 10.83 18.59
C LYS A 113 14.48 9.55 18.76
N TYR A 114 14.26 8.56 17.90
CA TYR A 114 14.90 7.24 18.00
C TYR A 114 16.04 7.01 17.02
N GLY A 115 16.45 8.04 16.27
CA GLY A 115 17.59 7.95 15.34
C GLY A 115 17.34 7.05 14.14
N ILE A 116 16.08 6.90 13.71
CA ILE A 116 15.71 6.12 12.51
C ILE A 116 16.01 6.95 11.27
N PRO A 117 16.77 6.42 10.28
CA PRO A 117 17.17 7.17 9.10
C PRO A 117 15.98 7.67 8.27
N THR A 118 15.89 8.98 8.07
CA THR A 118 14.89 9.65 7.23
C THR A 118 15.41 11.00 6.77
N ALA A 119 14.72 11.66 5.85
CA ALA A 119 15.00 13.03 5.41
C ALA A 119 14.99 14.02 6.59
N LYS A 120 15.85 15.04 6.55
CA LYS A 120 15.71 16.21 7.42
C LYS A 120 14.36 16.85 7.18
N TYR A 121 13.73 17.35 8.22
CA TYR A 121 12.38 17.92 8.12
C TYR A 121 12.14 18.98 9.18
N GLU A 122 11.18 19.84 8.89
CA GLU A 122 10.53 20.73 9.86
C GLU A 122 9.02 20.71 9.67
N VAL A 123 8.29 21.03 10.74
CA VAL A 123 6.83 21.00 10.78
C VAL A 123 6.29 22.40 10.99
N PHE A 124 5.32 22.82 10.17
CA PHE A 124 4.75 24.16 10.23
C PHE A 124 3.22 24.11 10.34
N THR A 125 2.68 24.97 11.18
CA THR A 125 1.24 25.26 11.32
C THR A 125 0.91 26.68 10.85
N ASP A 126 1.93 27.46 10.49
CA ASP A 126 1.84 28.82 9.95
C ASP A 126 2.42 28.84 8.55
N ALA A 127 1.65 29.35 7.58
CA ALA A 127 2.04 29.31 6.18
C ALA A 127 3.21 30.27 5.86
N GLU A 128 3.29 31.42 6.55
CA GLU A 128 4.38 32.38 6.33
C GLU A 128 5.71 31.82 6.87
N ALA A 129 5.69 31.21 8.05
CA ALA A 129 6.87 30.52 8.59
C ALA A 129 7.34 29.37 7.67
N ALA A 130 6.40 28.65 7.06
CA ALA A 130 6.73 27.59 6.07
C ALA A 130 7.39 28.21 4.82
N ARG A 131 6.87 29.31 4.29
CA ARG A 131 7.45 30.01 3.13
C ARG A 131 8.84 30.57 3.45
N ASP A 132 9.05 31.14 4.62
CA ASP A 132 10.35 31.67 5.03
C ASP A 132 11.40 30.57 5.18
N TYR A 133 11.00 29.41 5.70
CA TYR A 133 11.85 28.24 5.75
C TYR A 133 12.24 27.75 4.34
N ILE A 134 11.27 27.65 3.42
CA ILE A 134 11.51 27.24 2.03
C ILE A 134 12.46 28.22 1.32
N LYS A 135 12.27 29.54 1.50
CA LYS A 135 13.18 30.56 0.91
C LYS A 135 14.61 30.43 1.43
N LYS A 136 14.77 30.01 2.68
CA LYS A 136 16.08 29.79 3.31
C LYS A 136 16.76 28.50 2.82
N GLU A 137 16.03 27.38 2.77
CA GLU A 137 16.58 26.08 2.40
C GLU A 137 16.75 25.94 0.87
N GLY A 138 15.88 26.58 0.07
CA GLY A 138 15.85 26.49 -1.38
C GLY A 138 15.15 25.26 -1.91
N ALA A 139 15.33 24.99 -3.22
CA ALA A 139 14.82 23.81 -3.92
C ALA A 139 15.99 23.01 -4.53
N PRO A 140 15.85 21.69 -4.79
CA PRO A 140 14.60 20.90 -4.61
C PRO A 140 14.26 20.64 -3.14
N ILE A 141 12.93 20.55 -2.85
CA ILE A 141 12.41 20.35 -1.51
C ILE A 141 11.05 19.62 -1.58
N VAL A 142 10.63 18.94 -0.51
CA VAL A 142 9.38 18.17 -0.50
C VAL A 142 8.42 18.73 0.52
N ILE A 143 7.19 19.02 0.11
CA ILE A 143 6.12 19.54 0.96
C ILE A 143 5.02 18.49 1.08
N LYS A 144 4.66 18.13 2.32
CA LYS A 144 3.66 17.11 2.61
C LYS A 144 2.57 17.64 3.53
N ALA A 145 1.30 17.47 3.16
CA ALA A 145 0.19 17.65 4.10
C ALA A 145 0.29 16.61 5.23
N ASP A 146 0.08 17.05 6.49
CA ASP A 146 0.09 16.15 7.64
C ASP A 146 -1.27 15.47 7.79
N GLY A 147 -1.32 14.17 7.56
CA GLY A 147 -2.54 13.37 7.63
C GLY A 147 -2.76 12.52 6.37
N LEU A 148 -3.90 11.82 6.35
CA LEU A 148 -4.30 10.99 5.23
C LEU A 148 -4.74 11.86 4.06
N ALA A 149 -4.04 11.79 2.93
CA ALA A 149 -4.32 12.55 1.71
C ALA A 149 -4.32 11.67 0.46
N ALA A 150 -4.48 10.34 0.62
CA ALA A 150 -4.55 9.36 -0.46
C ALA A 150 -3.39 9.50 -1.50
N GLY A 151 -2.17 9.77 -1.03
CA GLY A 151 -0.99 9.98 -1.87
C GLY A 151 -0.95 11.31 -2.64
N LYS A 152 -1.98 12.15 -2.53
CA LYS A 152 -2.05 13.43 -3.27
C LYS A 152 -1.47 14.62 -2.49
N GLY A 153 -1.28 14.49 -1.18
CA GLY A 153 -0.77 15.54 -0.31
C GLY A 153 0.76 15.62 -0.27
N VAL A 154 1.47 15.11 -1.28
CA VAL A 154 2.94 15.14 -1.37
C VAL A 154 3.34 15.82 -2.67
N ILE A 155 4.07 16.93 -2.56
CA ILE A 155 4.57 17.72 -3.68
C ILE A 155 6.08 17.75 -3.61
N VAL A 156 6.73 17.19 -4.62
CA VAL A 156 8.17 17.30 -4.83
C VAL A 156 8.42 18.54 -5.69
N ALA A 157 8.88 19.61 -5.07
CA ALA A 157 9.12 20.89 -5.73
C ALA A 157 10.57 20.96 -6.19
N MET A 158 10.78 21.07 -7.49
CA MET A 158 12.11 21.20 -8.09
C MET A 158 12.56 22.65 -8.15
N THR A 159 11.62 23.59 -8.05
CA THR A 159 11.89 25.05 -8.06
C THR A 159 11.31 25.72 -6.81
N LEU A 160 11.81 26.91 -6.50
CA LEU A 160 11.31 27.70 -5.37
C LEU A 160 9.82 28.08 -5.56
N ASP A 161 9.43 28.44 -6.78
CA ASP A 161 8.05 28.84 -7.09
C ASP A 161 7.11 27.65 -6.87
N GLU A 162 7.44 26.45 -7.38
CA GLU A 162 6.67 25.22 -7.12
C GLU A 162 6.51 24.95 -5.62
N ALA A 163 7.56 25.20 -4.83
CA ALA A 163 7.51 24.97 -3.38
C ALA A 163 6.59 25.98 -2.66
N LEU A 164 6.61 27.24 -3.06
CA LEU A 164 5.74 28.28 -2.50
C LEU A 164 4.27 28.05 -2.91
N ASP A 165 4.02 27.65 -4.16
CA ASP A 165 2.70 27.27 -4.66
C ASP A 165 2.14 26.07 -3.90
N ALA A 166 2.99 25.07 -3.57
CA ALA A 166 2.58 23.91 -2.79
C ALA A 166 2.10 24.30 -1.37
N VAL A 167 2.77 25.24 -0.71
CA VAL A 167 2.31 25.75 0.60
C VAL A 167 0.97 26.46 0.46
N HIS A 168 0.79 27.27 -0.61
CA HIS A 168 -0.46 27.96 -0.88
C HIS A 168 -1.61 26.96 -1.10
N GLU A 169 -1.43 25.96 -1.95
CA GLU A 169 -2.43 24.92 -2.22
C GLU A 169 -2.81 24.15 -0.96
N ILE A 170 -1.81 23.75 -0.16
CA ILE A 170 -2.06 22.89 1.00
C ILE A 170 -2.64 23.68 2.17
N MET A 171 -2.06 24.83 2.51
CA MET A 171 -2.39 25.55 3.75
C MET A 171 -3.41 26.67 3.54
N ASP A 172 -3.29 27.47 2.47
CA ASP A 172 -4.17 28.63 2.26
C ASP A 172 -5.48 28.21 1.60
N ASP A 173 -5.42 27.40 0.54
CA ASP A 173 -6.61 26.89 -0.16
C ASP A 173 -7.28 25.72 0.58
N ALA A 174 -6.63 25.19 1.63
CA ALA A 174 -7.10 24.05 2.41
C ALA A 174 -7.52 22.84 1.54
N ALA A 175 -6.81 22.59 0.43
CA ALA A 175 -7.12 21.56 -0.56
C ALA A 175 -7.27 20.16 0.05
N PHE A 176 -6.68 19.93 1.23
CA PHE A 176 -6.71 18.66 1.97
C PHE A 176 -7.49 18.77 3.31
N GLY A 177 -8.33 19.80 3.48
CA GLY A 177 -9.11 19.99 4.70
C GLY A 177 -8.24 20.01 5.96
N LYS A 178 -8.61 19.26 7.00
CA LYS A 178 -7.84 19.20 8.25
C LYS A 178 -6.41 18.70 8.08
N ALA A 179 -6.13 17.84 7.09
CA ALA A 179 -4.78 17.34 6.82
C ALA A 179 -3.84 18.47 6.32
N GLY A 180 -4.38 19.51 5.68
CA GLY A 180 -3.64 20.68 5.22
C GLY A 180 -3.39 21.76 6.30
N SER A 181 -3.95 21.64 7.48
CA SER A 181 -3.72 22.59 8.59
C SER A 181 -2.28 22.58 9.13
N ARG A 182 -1.50 21.59 8.73
CA ARG A 182 -0.10 21.40 9.06
C ARG A 182 0.65 20.83 7.87
N VAL A 183 1.87 21.29 7.65
CA VAL A 183 2.76 20.74 6.62
C VAL A 183 4.04 20.22 7.24
N VAL A 184 4.56 19.16 6.65
CA VAL A 184 5.90 18.64 6.89
C VAL A 184 6.73 18.99 5.66
N ILE A 185 7.79 19.74 5.86
CA ILE A 185 8.73 20.14 4.80
C ILE A 185 10.00 19.33 4.97
N GLU A 186 10.41 18.62 3.93
CA GLU A 186 11.52 17.67 3.96
C GLU A 186 12.58 18.03 2.92
N GLU A 187 13.85 17.75 3.23
CA GLU A 187 14.90 17.76 2.22
C GLU A 187 14.57 16.78 1.10
N PHE A 188 14.92 17.13 -0.11
CA PHE A 188 14.86 16.21 -1.24
C PHE A 188 15.93 15.12 -1.10
N MET A 189 15.52 13.87 -1.15
CA MET A 189 16.44 12.73 -1.14
C MET A 189 16.67 12.24 -2.55
N ASP A 190 17.95 12.19 -2.96
CA ASP A 190 18.37 11.60 -4.23
C ASP A 190 18.62 10.11 -4.07
N GLY A 191 17.94 9.30 -4.87
CA GLY A 191 18.01 7.85 -4.80
C GLY A 191 16.93 7.16 -5.59
N GLU A 192 16.76 5.89 -5.32
CA GLU A 192 15.74 5.05 -5.93
C GLU A 192 14.75 4.57 -4.87
N GLU A 193 13.46 4.80 -5.10
CA GLU A 193 12.42 4.38 -4.17
C GLU A 193 12.22 2.87 -4.22
N ALA A 194 12.01 2.26 -3.07
CA ALA A 194 11.62 0.86 -2.92
C ALA A 194 10.68 0.68 -1.72
N SER A 195 9.91 -0.40 -1.75
CA SER A 195 8.97 -0.76 -0.70
C SER A 195 9.44 -2.01 0.02
N LEU A 196 9.51 -1.95 1.35
CA LEU A 196 9.78 -3.10 2.21
C LEU A 196 8.66 -3.25 3.23
N LEU A 197 7.79 -4.23 3.01
CA LEU A 197 6.74 -4.58 3.94
C LEU A 197 7.27 -5.61 4.94
N ALA A 198 6.72 -5.63 6.14
CA ALA A 198 7.08 -6.62 7.15
C ALA A 198 5.87 -7.01 8.00
N PHE A 199 5.78 -8.30 8.32
CA PHE A 199 4.90 -8.78 9.38
C PHE A 199 5.51 -8.48 10.75
N THR A 200 4.68 -8.13 11.72
CA THR A 200 5.13 -7.95 13.11
C THR A 200 4.01 -8.24 14.12
N ASP A 201 4.42 -8.80 15.23
CA ASP A 201 3.58 -9.04 16.40
C ASP A 201 3.81 -8.02 17.52
N GLY A 202 4.61 -6.99 17.26
CA GLY A 202 5.01 -5.94 18.21
C GLY A 202 6.37 -6.18 18.87
N LYS A 203 7.00 -7.32 18.62
CA LYS A 203 8.33 -7.71 19.10
C LYS A 203 9.18 -8.24 17.95
N THR A 204 8.71 -9.29 17.31
CA THR A 204 9.33 -9.93 16.15
C THR A 204 8.98 -9.16 14.91
N ILE A 205 9.90 -9.09 13.96
CA ILE A 205 9.65 -8.51 12.65
C ILE A 205 10.20 -9.43 11.56
N CYS A 206 9.34 -9.73 10.58
CA CYS A 206 9.67 -10.60 9.46
C CYS A 206 9.48 -9.81 8.15
N PRO A 207 10.58 -9.31 7.54
CA PRO A 207 10.51 -8.62 6.25
C PRO A 207 9.95 -9.53 5.17
N MET A 208 9.13 -8.96 4.30
CA MET A 208 8.61 -9.62 3.10
C MET A 208 9.59 -9.42 1.94
N VAL A 209 9.33 -10.07 0.82
CA VAL A 209 10.03 -9.80 -0.44
C VAL A 209 9.87 -8.32 -0.78
N SER A 210 10.97 -7.66 -1.14
CA SER A 210 10.96 -6.24 -1.52
C SER A 210 10.20 -6.02 -2.83
N SER A 211 9.64 -4.84 -3.00
CA SER A 211 8.95 -4.46 -4.23
C SER A 211 9.27 -3.03 -4.63
N GLN A 212 8.96 -2.69 -5.88
CA GLN A 212 9.12 -1.33 -6.38
C GLN A 212 7.94 -0.97 -7.25
N ASP A 213 7.24 0.12 -6.88
CA ASP A 213 6.08 0.63 -7.61
C ASP A 213 6.46 1.75 -8.60
N HIS A 214 5.52 2.07 -9.48
CA HIS A 214 5.61 3.13 -10.46
C HIS A 214 4.51 4.16 -10.17
N LYS A 215 4.89 5.25 -9.48
CA LYS A 215 3.92 6.24 -8.97
C LYS A 215 3.41 7.21 -10.04
N ARG A 216 4.20 7.47 -11.10
CA ARG A 216 3.80 8.38 -12.17
C ARG A 216 2.83 7.72 -13.13
N ALA A 217 1.87 8.52 -13.64
CA ALA A 217 0.76 8.02 -14.47
C ALA A 217 1.21 7.48 -15.83
N TYR A 218 2.28 8.01 -16.42
CA TYR A 218 2.68 7.73 -17.79
C TYR A 218 4.11 7.20 -17.91
N ASP A 219 4.41 6.57 -19.05
CA ASP A 219 5.71 6.02 -19.37
C ASP A 219 6.84 7.05 -19.19
N GLY A 220 8.03 6.55 -18.85
CA GLY A 220 9.19 7.38 -18.58
C GLY A 220 9.06 8.23 -17.29
N ASP A 221 8.26 7.75 -16.33
CA ASP A 221 7.99 8.43 -15.06
C ASP A 221 7.47 9.87 -15.24
N LYS A 222 6.55 10.05 -16.19
CA LYS A 222 5.93 11.33 -16.51
C LYS A 222 4.50 11.44 -15.97
N GLY A 223 4.00 12.68 -15.95
CA GLY A 223 2.64 12.98 -15.52
C GLY A 223 2.50 13.07 -14.01
N PRO A 224 1.27 13.15 -13.50
CA PRO A 224 0.99 13.30 -12.08
C PRO A 224 1.30 12.03 -11.28
N ASN A 225 1.50 12.18 -9.97
CA ASN A 225 1.55 11.07 -9.04
C ASN A 225 0.19 10.38 -8.94
N THR A 226 0.23 9.07 -8.74
CA THR A 226 -0.94 8.19 -8.60
C THR A 226 -0.79 7.32 -7.34
N GLY A 227 -1.76 6.43 -7.11
CA GLY A 227 -1.64 5.37 -6.11
C GLY A 227 -0.68 4.23 -6.51
N GLY A 228 -0.09 4.29 -7.70
CA GLY A 228 0.75 3.25 -8.31
C GLY A 228 0.13 2.70 -9.60
N MET A 229 0.89 2.71 -10.69
CA MET A 229 0.48 2.22 -12.02
C MET A 229 0.99 0.82 -12.32
N GLY A 230 1.72 0.25 -11.41
CA GLY A 230 2.28 -1.09 -11.48
C GLY A 230 3.44 -1.26 -10.52
N THR A 231 3.81 -2.49 -10.28
CA THR A 231 4.85 -2.85 -9.32
C THR A 231 5.46 -4.20 -9.70
N TYR A 232 6.61 -4.49 -9.15
CA TYR A 232 7.28 -5.77 -9.31
C TYR A 232 8.04 -6.17 -8.04
N ALA A 233 8.25 -7.43 -7.88
CA ALA A 233 9.00 -8.04 -6.78
C ALA A 233 9.83 -9.24 -7.29
N PRO A 234 11.05 -9.45 -6.78
CA PRO A 234 11.78 -8.58 -5.87
C PRO A 234 12.30 -7.32 -6.57
N ALA A 235 12.56 -6.25 -5.80
CA ALA A 235 13.18 -5.03 -6.30
C ALA A 235 14.72 -5.18 -6.31
N PRO A 236 15.42 -5.14 -7.48
CA PRO A 236 16.87 -5.37 -7.52
C PRO A 236 17.71 -4.33 -6.78
N VAL A 237 17.18 -3.13 -6.55
CA VAL A 237 17.83 -2.10 -5.73
C VAL A 237 17.90 -2.50 -4.25
N MET A 238 16.98 -3.35 -3.80
CA MET A 238 16.94 -3.91 -2.45
C MET A 238 17.71 -5.24 -2.41
N THR A 239 19.03 -5.16 -2.45
CA THR A 239 19.89 -6.32 -2.23
C THR A 239 19.69 -6.91 -0.84
N ASP A 240 20.12 -8.15 -0.59
CA ASP A 240 20.05 -8.77 0.73
C ASP A 240 20.73 -7.92 1.81
N GLU A 241 21.83 -7.24 1.46
CA GLU A 241 22.50 -6.30 2.35
C GLU A 241 21.59 -5.10 2.67
N MET A 242 20.93 -4.51 1.66
CA MET A 242 20.00 -3.38 1.88
C MET A 242 18.79 -3.80 2.71
N VAL A 243 18.23 -4.98 2.48
CA VAL A 243 17.15 -5.55 3.32
C VAL A 243 17.62 -5.72 4.76
N LYS A 244 18.83 -6.25 4.97
CA LYS A 244 19.40 -6.41 6.30
C LYS A 244 19.60 -5.05 6.99
N ILE A 245 20.19 -4.06 6.31
CA ILE A 245 20.39 -2.72 6.85
C ILE A 245 19.04 -2.07 7.19
N ALA A 246 18.06 -2.12 6.29
CA ALA A 246 16.73 -1.60 6.54
C ALA A 246 16.04 -2.28 7.73
N THR A 247 16.20 -3.60 7.86
CA THR A 247 15.66 -4.35 9.00
C THR A 247 16.28 -3.91 10.32
N GLU A 248 17.61 -3.82 10.39
CA GLU A 248 18.33 -3.51 11.63
C GLU A 248 18.24 -2.03 12.01
N ARG A 249 18.27 -1.12 11.04
CA ARG A 249 18.33 0.32 11.31
C ARG A 249 16.99 1.06 11.20
N ILE A 250 15.98 0.43 10.59
CA ILE A 250 14.68 1.05 10.35
C ILE A 250 13.56 0.23 10.98
N LEU A 251 13.33 -1.00 10.52
CA LEU A 251 12.15 -1.76 10.93
C LEU A 251 12.16 -2.13 12.42
N LYS A 252 13.22 -2.77 12.91
CA LYS A 252 13.35 -3.14 14.32
C LYS A 252 13.30 -1.92 15.26
N PRO A 253 14.08 -0.84 15.02
CA PRO A 253 13.99 0.35 15.83
C PRO A 253 12.60 1.00 15.83
N THR A 254 11.88 0.97 14.71
CA THR A 254 10.52 1.52 14.63
C THR A 254 9.55 0.77 15.53
N ILE A 255 9.55 -0.58 15.48
CA ILE A 255 8.68 -1.39 16.34
C ILE A 255 9.03 -1.20 17.82
N ALA A 256 10.32 -1.17 18.16
CA ALA A 256 10.76 -0.91 19.52
C ALA A 256 10.37 0.51 20.00
N ALA A 257 10.50 1.51 19.13
CA ALA A 257 10.10 2.89 19.42
C ALA A 257 8.59 3.01 19.66
N MET A 258 7.77 2.39 18.80
CA MET A 258 6.32 2.37 18.95
C MET A 258 5.90 1.74 20.29
N ALA A 259 6.53 0.65 20.70
CA ALA A 259 6.27 0.02 22.00
C ALA A 259 6.65 0.94 23.17
N LYS A 260 7.80 1.63 23.09
CA LYS A 260 8.25 2.59 24.11
C LYS A 260 7.33 3.81 24.24
N GLU A 261 6.71 4.23 23.14
CA GLU A 261 5.69 5.31 23.13
C GLU A 261 4.30 4.84 23.62
N GLY A 262 4.17 3.60 24.10
CA GLY A 262 2.89 3.04 24.54
C GLY A 262 1.93 2.71 23.41
N ARG A 263 2.45 2.53 22.20
CA ARG A 263 1.71 2.26 20.95
C ARG A 263 2.21 0.99 20.28
N PRO A 264 2.18 -0.19 20.96
CA PRO A 264 2.70 -1.42 20.38
C PRO A 264 2.04 -1.70 19.03
N TYR A 265 2.85 -1.99 18.03
CA TYR A 265 2.41 -2.13 16.63
C TYR A 265 2.35 -3.61 16.24
N LYS A 266 1.18 -4.09 15.80
CA LYS A 266 0.98 -5.44 15.27
C LYS A 266 0.37 -5.35 13.87
N GLY A 267 0.72 -6.28 13.00
CA GLY A 267 0.17 -6.36 11.64
C GLY A 267 1.24 -6.20 10.57
N CYS A 268 0.91 -5.50 9.49
CA CYS A 268 1.84 -5.18 8.41
C CYS A 268 2.37 -3.75 8.57
N LEU A 269 3.69 -3.61 8.74
CA LEU A 269 4.38 -2.33 8.65
C LEU A 269 4.97 -2.19 7.25
N TYR A 270 4.57 -1.14 6.53
CA TYR A 270 5.12 -0.83 5.22
C TYR A 270 6.10 0.35 5.36
N ALA A 271 7.37 0.11 5.08
CA ALA A 271 8.39 1.14 4.95
C ALA A 271 8.58 1.50 3.48
N GLY A 272 8.18 2.72 3.10
CA GLY A 272 8.59 3.36 1.85
C GLY A 272 10.00 3.90 2.03
N LEU A 273 10.96 3.41 1.24
CA LEU A 273 12.36 3.69 1.39
C LEU A 273 12.91 4.42 0.17
N MET A 274 13.83 5.35 0.42
CA MET A 274 14.75 5.90 -0.58
C MET A 274 16.10 5.24 -0.39
N ILE A 275 16.59 4.54 -1.41
CA ILE A 275 17.91 3.91 -1.40
C ILE A 275 18.91 4.95 -1.90
N THR A 276 19.56 5.59 -0.96
CA THR A 276 20.55 6.64 -1.21
C THR A 276 21.98 6.09 -1.19
N LYS A 277 22.95 6.91 -1.53
CA LYS A 277 24.39 6.58 -1.41
C LYS A 277 24.81 6.29 0.04
N GLU A 278 24.05 6.80 1.02
CA GLU A 278 24.30 6.60 2.46
C GLU A 278 23.55 5.36 3.02
N GLY A 279 22.79 4.68 2.18
CA GLY A 279 21.93 3.56 2.54
C GLY A 279 20.44 3.90 2.52
N PRO A 280 19.59 3.00 3.01
CA PRO A 280 18.15 3.21 3.01
C PRO A 280 17.73 4.27 4.03
N LYS A 281 16.85 5.19 3.59
CA LYS A 281 16.19 6.20 4.42
C LYS A 281 14.68 6.10 4.24
N VAL A 282 13.93 6.33 5.31
CA VAL A 282 12.46 6.28 5.27
C VAL A 282 11.91 7.51 4.57
N VAL A 283 11.09 7.28 3.55
CA VAL A 283 10.24 8.29 2.89
C VAL A 283 8.96 8.47 3.70
N GLU A 284 8.31 7.35 4.02
CA GLU A 284 7.09 7.28 4.84
C GLU A 284 6.88 5.87 5.38
N PHE A 285 6.08 5.76 6.44
CA PHE A 285 5.50 4.50 6.88
C PHE A 285 4.02 4.45 6.53
N ASN A 286 3.55 3.26 6.14
CA ASN A 286 2.12 2.96 6.04
C ASN A 286 1.78 1.83 7.03
N ALA A 287 0.59 1.90 7.61
CA ALA A 287 0.16 1.02 8.71
C ALA A 287 -0.63 -0.21 8.20
N ARG A 288 -0.39 -0.62 6.97
CA ARG A 288 -1.16 -1.65 6.26
C ARG A 288 -0.38 -2.17 5.07
N PHE A 289 -0.92 -3.19 4.44
CA PHE A 289 -0.43 -3.64 3.14
C PHE A 289 -0.48 -2.54 2.08
N GLY A 290 0.46 -2.53 1.14
CA GLY A 290 0.51 -1.61 0.01
C GLY A 290 -0.46 -1.97 -1.12
N ASP A 291 -0.80 -1.01 -1.95
CA ASP A 291 -1.57 -1.19 -3.18
C ASP A 291 -0.94 -0.33 -4.30
N PRO A 292 -0.23 -0.92 -5.28
CA PRO A 292 -0.35 -2.30 -5.74
C PRO A 292 0.71 -3.31 -5.23
N GLU A 293 1.52 -3.03 -4.22
CA GLU A 293 2.61 -3.91 -3.79
C GLU A 293 2.13 -5.29 -3.33
N THR A 294 1.00 -5.37 -2.65
CA THR A 294 0.40 -6.63 -2.20
C THR A 294 0.20 -7.61 -3.35
N GLN A 295 -0.16 -7.10 -4.53
CA GLN A 295 -0.44 -7.86 -5.74
C GLN A 295 0.80 -8.59 -6.29
N VAL A 296 2.01 -8.20 -5.90
CA VAL A 296 3.24 -8.91 -6.29
C VAL A 296 3.91 -9.63 -5.12
N VAL A 297 3.71 -9.16 -3.89
CA VAL A 297 4.33 -9.76 -2.71
C VAL A 297 3.61 -11.05 -2.32
N LEU A 298 2.29 -11.04 -2.17
CA LEU A 298 1.54 -12.22 -1.71
C LEU A 298 1.51 -13.39 -2.71
N PRO A 299 1.54 -13.21 -4.04
CA PRO A 299 1.72 -14.34 -4.96
C PRO A 299 3.04 -15.10 -4.80
N LEU A 300 4.07 -14.46 -4.24
CA LEU A 300 5.36 -15.08 -3.94
C LEU A 300 5.42 -15.74 -2.55
N LEU A 301 4.43 -15.54 -1.70
CA LEU A 301 4.37 -16.16 -0.37
C LEU A 301 3.99 -17.64 -0.51
N LYS A 302 4.84 -18.55 0.02
CA LYS A 302 4.56 -20.00 0.08
C LYS A 302 3.81 -20.39 1.36
N SER A 303 4.15 -19.74 2.49
CA SER A 303 3.54 -20.04 3.79
C SER A 303 2.07 -19.66 3.84
N ASP A 304 1.33 -20.25 4.77
CA ASP A 304 -0.08 -19.96 5.01
C ASP A 304 -0.24 -18.56 5.62
N LEU A 305 -0.93 -17.67 4.91
CA LEU A 305 -1.15 -16.30 5.36
C LEU A 305 -2.03 -16.22 6.63
N VAL A 306 -2.96 -17.18 6.80
CA VAL A 306 -3.82 -17.23 8.00
C VAL A 306 -2.98 -17.49 9.24
N ASP A 307 -2.03 -18.43 9.18
CA ASP A 307 -1.14 -18.72 10.31
C ASP A 307 -0.29 -17.52 10.69
N ILE A 308 0.30 -16.87 9.70
CA ILE A 308 1.11 -15.65 9.93
C ILE A 308 0.28 -14.54 10.56
N MET A 309 -0.95 -14.31 10.07
CA MET A 309 -1.81 -13.26 10.61
C MET A 309 -2.28 -13.56 12.04
N LEU A 310 -2.57 -14.82 12.34
CA LEU A 310 -2.89 -15.25 13.71
C LEU A 310 -1.69 -15.07 14.64
N ALA A 311 -0.49 -15.48 14.21
CA ALA A 311 0.73 -15.31 14.97
C ALA A 311 1.04 -13.82 15.26
N CYS A 312 0.81 -12.93 14.29
CA CYS A 312 0.90 -11.49 14.52
C CYS A 312 -0.09 -11.00 15.59
N ALA A 313 -1.34 -11.44 15.51
CA ALA A 313 -2.38 -11.05 16.48
C ALA A 313 -2.08 -11.59 17.88
N ASP A 314 -1.64 -12.84 17.98
CA ASP A 314 -1.40 -13.56 19.23
C ASP A 314 -0.05 -13.21 19.88
N GLY A 315 0.93 -12.69 19.12
CA GLY A 315 2.26 -12.35 19.65
C GLY A 315 3.23 -13.52 19.66
N THR A 316 3.10 -14.44 18.68
CA THR A 316 3.86 -15.69 18.52
C THR A 316 4.55 -15.78 17.15
N LEU A 317 4.82 -14.64 16.51
CA LEU A 317 5.40 -14.60 15.18
C LEU A 317 6.82 -15.19 15.10
N ASP A 318 7.53 -15.23 16.21
CA ASP A 318 8.86 -15.85 16.34
C ASP A 318 8.83 -17.41 16.23
N GLU A 319 7.65 -18.01 16.35
CA GLU A 319 7.44 -19.44 16.16
C GLU A 319 7.18 -19.79 14.68
N GLU A 320 6.92 -18.80 13.82
CA GLU A 320 6.58 -18.98 12.42
C GLU A 320 7.81 -19.01 11.53
N HIS A 321 7.86 -20.00 10.63
CA HIS A 321 8.83 -20.06 9.54
C HIS A 321 8.17 -19.61 8.24
N ILE A 322 8.51 -18.39 7.78
CA ILE A 322 7.91 -17.79 6.58
C ILE A 322 8.76 -18.06 5.36
N GLU A 323 8.19 -18.80 4.40
CA GLU A 323 8.84 -19.17 3.14
C GLU A 323 8.31 -18.36 1.96
N TRP A 324 9.23 -17.97 1.08
CA TRP A 324 8.97 -17.23 -0.14
C TRP A 324 9.41 -18.02 -1.38
N SER A 325 8.80 -17.72 -2.53
CA SER A 325 9.26 -18.21 -3.83
C SER A 325 10.53 -17.47 -4.26
N ASP A 326 11.43 -18.18 -4.93
CA ASP A 326 12.64 -17.60 -5.54
C ASP A 326 12.34 -16.84 -6.86
N GLY A 327 11.11 -16.95 -7.37
CA GLY A 327 10.68 -16.31 -8.61
C GLY A 327 10.42 -14.81 -8.48
N ALA A 328 9.80 -14.26 -9.51
CA ALA A 328 9.42 -12.86 -9.60
C ALA A 328 7.92 -12.70 -9.88
N ALA A 329 7.37 -11.56 -9.49
CA ALA A 329 6.00 -11.17 -9.79
C ALA A 329 5.97 -9.74 -10.35
N VAL A 330 5.08 -9.51 -11.30
CA VAL A 330 4.84 -8.20 -11.91
C VAL A 330 3.35 -7.93 -11.96
N CYS A 331 2.95 -6.74 -11.54
CA CYS A 331 1.58 -6.22 -11.63
C CYS A 331 1.55 -5.01 -12.53
N VAL A 332 0.70 -5.02 -13.55
CA VAL A 332 0.41 -3.87 -14.39
C VAL A 332 -1.01 -3.39 -14.06
N VAL A 333 -1.15 -2.13 -13.68
CA VAL A 333 -2.46 -1.53 -13.39
C VAL A 333 -3.09 -1.03 -14.67
N ILE A 334 -4.35 -1.43 -14.94
CA ILE A 334 -5.18 -0.85 -15.97
C ILE A 334 -6.10 0.18 -15.31
N ALA A 335 -6.03 1.42 -15.79
CA ALA A 335 -6.72 2.57 -15.22
C ALA A 335 -7.77 3.14 -16.19
N SER A 336 -8.75 3.86 -15.64
CA SER A 336 -9.73 4.65 -16.39
C SER A 336 -9.11 5.88 -17.02
N GLY A 337 -9.50 6.19 -18.26
CA GLY A 337 -9.06 7.39 -18.94
C GLY A 337 -9.34 8.67 -18.15
N GLY A 338 -8.31 9.46 -17.94
CA GLY A 338 -8.33 10.68 -17.11
C GLY A 338 -7.76 10.50 -15.70
N TYR A 339 -7.64 9.27 -15.18
CA TYR A 339 -7.01 9.02 -13.87
C TYR A 339 -5.55 9.57 -13.85
N PRO A 340 -5.07 10.20 -12.75
CA PRO A 340 -5.68 10.35 -11.42
C PRO A 340 -6.60 11.59 -11.28
N LYS A 341 -6.87 12.31 -12.35
CA LYS A 341 -7.86 13.39 -12.41
C LYS A 341 -9.27 12.82 -12.59
N ALA A 342 -10.19 13.65 -13.10
CA ALA A 342 -11.57 13.22 -13.36
C ALA A 342 -11.63 12.12 -14.44
N TYR A 343 -12.43 11.10 -14.18
CA TYR A 343 -12.67 9.97 -15.11
C TYR A 343 -14.14 9.56 -15.08
N LYS A 344 -14.58 8.93 -16.18
CA LYS A 344 -15.92 8.36 -16.31
C LYS A 344 -15.92 6.91 -15.78
N LYS A 345 -17.08 6.44 -15.38
CA LYS A 345 -17.33 5.11 -14.84
C LYS A 345 -18.44 4.40 -15.64
N GLY A 346 -18.59 3.09 -15.44
CA GLY A 346 -19.70 2.31 -15.99
C GLY A 346 -19.42 1.68 -17.34
N PHE A 347 -18.16 1.67 -17.80
CA PHE A 347 -17.79 1.00 -19.05
C PHE A 347 -17.65 -0.50 -18.85
N PRO A 348 -18.29 -1.34 -19.70
CA PRO A 348 -18.11 -2.79 -19.65
C PRO A 348 -16.66 -3.19 -19.87
N ILE A 349 -16.23 -4.21 -19.13
CA ILE A 349 -14.87 -4.75 -19.19
C ILE A 349 -14.94 -6.11 -19.89
N ASP A 350 -14.23 -6.26 -21.00
CA ASP A 350 -14.12 -7.50 -21.75
C ASP A 350 -12.75 -8.13 -21.56
N GLY A 351 -12.66 -9.45 -21.76
CA GLY A 351 -11.41 -10.19 -21.81
C GLY A 351 -10.86 -10.69 -20.46
N LEU A 352 -11.57 -10.54 -19.36
CA LEU A 352 -11.12 -10.99 -18.03
C LEU A 352 -10.79 -12.49 -18.02
N GLU A 353 -11.69 -13.34 -18.53
CA GLU A 353 -11.47 -14.80 -18.57
C GLU A 353 -10.35 -15.18 -19.56
N LYS A 354 -10.19 -14.43 -20.65
CA LYS A 354 -9.07 -14.63 -21.58
C LYS A 354 -7.72 -14.34 -20.92
N ALA A 355 -7.64 -13.27 -20.14
CA ALA A 355 -6.42 -12.94 -19.37
C ALA A 355 -6.10 -14.04 -18.34
N LYS A 356 -7.10 -14.52 -17.58
CA LYS A 356 -6.94 -15.64 -16.64
C LYS A 356 -6.46 -16.91 -17.36
N ALA A 357 -7.01 -17.22 -18.53
CA ALA A 357 -6.61 -18.39 -19.34
C ALA A 357 -5.16 -18.30 -19.86
N LEU A 358 -4.58 -17.10 -19.97
CA LEU A 358 -3.15 -16.89 -20.26
C LEU A 358 -2.24 -17.10 -19.02
N GLY A 359 -2.82 -17.52 -17.89
CA GLY A 359 -2.10 -17.81 -16.66
C GLY A 359 -1.75 -16.57 -15.83
N THR A 360 -2.46 -15.44 -16.05
CA THR A 360 -2.35 -14.27 -15.20
C THR A 360 -3.41 -14.27 -14.11
N LEU A 361 -3.08 -13.66 -12.96
CA LEU A 361 -4.06 -13.29 -11.94
C LEU A 361 -4.61 -11.91 -12.29
N VAL A 362 -5.92 -11.73 -12.17
CA VAL A 362 -6.57 -10.44 -12.41
C VAL A 362 -7.25 -10.00 -11.12
N PHE A 363 -6.64 -9.05 -10.44
CA PHE A 363 -7.19 -8.48 -9.21
C PHE A 363 -8.04 -7.25 -9.52
N HIS A 364 -9.30 -7.29 -9.11
CA HIS A 364 -10.23 -6.19 -9.26
C HIS A 364 -9.95 -5.10 -8.22
N ALA A 365 -9.98 -3.85 -8.66
CA ALA A 365 -9.94 -2.66 -7.81
C ALA A 365 -11.22 -1.85 -8.03
N GLY A 366 -11.21 -0.85 -8.88
CA GLY A 366 -12.38 -0.03 -9.17
C GLY A 366 -13.33 -0.69 -10.18
N THR A 367 -13.98 -1.77 -9.80
CA THR A 367 -14.99 -2.47 -10.60
C THR A 367 -16.31 -2.57 -9.87
N ALA A 368 -17.41 -2.69 -10.62
CA ALA A 368 -18.74 -2.96 -10.12
C ALA A 368 -19.46 -3.93 -11.07
N GLU A 369 -20.55 -4.51 -10.60
CA GLU A 369 -21.47 -5.27 -11.46
C GLU A 369 -22.66 -4.39 -11.84
N LYS A 370 -23.01 -4.38 -13.12
CA LYS A 370 -24.16 -3.69 -13.65
C LYS A 370 -24.76 -4.51 -14.78
N ASP A 371 -26.06 -4.83 -14.68
CA ASP A 371 -26.80 -5.58 -15.68
C ASP A 371 -26.12 -6.92 -16.08
N GLY A 372 -25.55 -7.62 -15.07
CA GLY A 372 -24.83 -8.89 -15.25
C GLY A 372 -23.46 -8.76 -15.94
N LYS A 373 -22.92 -7.55 -16.04
CA LYS A 373 -21.59 -7.28 -16.61
C LYS A 373 -20.69 -6.60 -15.58
N ILE A 374 -19.41 -6.92 -15.64
CA ILE A 374 -18.38 -6.20 -14.87
C ILE A 374 -18.11 -4.88 -15.59
N VAL A 375 -18.17 -3.78 -14.85
CA VAL A 375 -17.98 -2.43 -15.39
C VAL A 375 -16.93 -1.66 -14.55
N THR A 376 -16.35 -0.62 -15.15
CA THR A 376 -15.45 0.29 -14.44
C THR A 376 -16.20 1.08 -13.37
N SER A 377 -15.59 1.24 -12.19
CA SER A 377 -16.16 1.99 -11.06
C SER A 377 -15.14 2.85 -10.32
N GLY A 378 -13.88 2.85 -10.72
CA GLY A 378 -12.80 3.58 -10.08
C GLY A 378 -11.72 4.05 -11.05
N GLY A 379 -10.71 4.74 -10.54
CA GLY A 379 -9.58 5.23 -11.31
C GLY A 379 -8.62 4.09 -11.69
N ARG A 380 -8.07 3.38 -10.70
CA ARG A 380 -7.40 2.11 -10.94
C ARG A 380 -8.48 1.03 -10.98
N VAL A 381 -8.57 0.32 -12.09
CA VAL A 381 -9.68 -0.61 -12.36
C VAL A 381 -9.26 -2.05 -12.06
N LEU A 382 -8.14 -2.48 -12.61
CA LEU A 382 -7.61 -3.84 -12.49
C LEU A 382 -6.11 -3.83 -12.25
N GLY A 383 -5.62 -4.81 -11.49
CA GLY A 383 -4.21 -5.21 -11.44
C GLY A 383 -4.03 -6.54 -12.15
N VAL A 384 -3.30 -6.57 -13.26
CA VAL A 384 -2.99 -7.80 -13.99
C VAL A 384 -1.63 -8.28 -13.54
N VAL A 385 -1.58 -9.47 -12.94
CA VAL A 385 -0.39 -10.00 -12.27
C VAL A 385 0.08 -11.28 -12.93
N ALA A 386 1.38 -11.39 -13.10
CA ALA A 386 2.03 -12.63 -13.49
C ALA A 386 3.19 -12.96 -12.56
N THR A 387 3.38 -14.25 -12.30
CA THR A 387 4.56 -14.80 -11.65
C THR A 387 5.35 -15.64 -12.66
N ALA A 388 6.67 -15.63 -12.53
CA ALA A 388 7.60 -16.43 -13.34
C ALA A 388 8.92 -16.65 -12.57
N ASP A 389 9.85 -17.40 -13.14
CA ASP A 389 11.16 -17.65 -12.54
C ASP A 389 12.05 -16.39 -12.51
N ASP A 390 11.79 -15.43 -13.40
CA ASP A 390 12.51 -14.16 -13.49
C ASP A 390 11.60 -12.99 -13.85
N ILE A 391 12.09 -11.77 -13.63
CA ILE A 391 11.32 -10.52 -13.85
C ILE A 391 10.94 -10.35 -15.33
N ARG A 392 11.83 -10.66 -16.29
CA ARG A 392 11.56 -10.49 -17.72
C ARG A 392 10.39 -11.36 -18.16
N SER A 393 10.44 -12.64 -17.78
CA SER A 393 9.38 -13.60 -18.07
C SER A 393 8.05 -13.21 -17.41
N ALA A 394 8.09 -12.67 -16.19
CA ALA A 394 6.90 -12.16 -15.51
C ALA A 394 6.32 -10.92 -16.21
N VAL A 395 7.16 -9.98 -16.67
CA VAL A 395 6.74 -8.81 -17.47
C VAL A 395 6.04 -9.25 -18.76
N ASP A 396 6.68 -10.12 -19.54
CA ASP A 396 6.12 -10.60 -20.83
C ASP A 396 4.77 -11.28 -20.61
N LYS A 397 4.63 -12.07 -19.57
CA LYS A 397 3.39 -12.76 -19.23
C LYS A 397 2.32 -11.78 -18.75
N ALA A 398 2.65 -10.81 -17.90
CA ALA A 398 1.71 -9.80 -17.41
C ALA A 398 1.12 -8.98 -18.56
N TYR A 399 1.97 -8.51 -19.49
CA TYR A 399 1.48 -7.73 -20.65
C TYR A 399 0.64 -8.56 -21.64
N LYS A 400 0.87 -9.87 -21.79
CA LYS A 400 -0.05 -10.74 -22.54
C LYS A 400 -1.46 -10.72 -21.92
N GLY A 401 -1.55 -10.77 -20.60
CA GLY A 401 -2.82 -10.66 -19.88
C GLY A 401 -3.46 -9.27 -20.04
N VAL A 402 -2.66 -8.20 -19.88
CA VAL A 402 -3.11 -6.81 -20.07
C VAL A 402 -3.73 -6.61 -21.45
N ASN A 403 -3.04 -7.07 -22.51
CA ASN A 403 -3.50 -6.93 -23.90
C ASN A 403 -4.76 -7.73 -24.23
N ALA A 404 -5.17 -8.66 -23.39
CA ALA A 404 -6.41 -9.41 -23.54
C ALA A 404 -7.64 -8.66 -23.00
N ILE A 405 -7.43 -7.66 -22.14
CA ILE A 405 -8.49 -6.91 -21.43
C ILE A 405 -8.74 -5.57 -22.13
N THR A 406 -10.00 -5.24 -22.35
CA THR A 406 -10.40 -3.98 -23.00
C THR A 406 -11.62 -3.37 -22.32
N PHE A 407 -11.63 -2.06 -22.23
CA PHE A 407 -12.79 -1.22 -21.93
C PHE A 407 -12.56 0.20 -22.48
N GLU A 408 -13.61 0.97 -22.65
CA GLU A 408 -13.52 2.33 -23.18
C GLU A 408 -12.65 3.24 -22.28
N GLY A 409 -11.66 3.89 -22.89
CA GLY A 409 -10.73 4.77 -22.18
C GLY A 409 -9.68 4.06 -21.32
N ALA A 410 -9.54 2.74 -21.43
CA ALA A 410 -8.51 1.99 -20.70
C ALA A 410 -7.11 2.50 -21.05
N PHE A 411 -6.26 2.71 -20.03
CA PHE A 411 -4.85 2.95 -20.24
C PHE A 411 -4.01 2.27 -19.17
N HIS A 412 -2.76 1.99 -19.51
CA HIS A 412 -1.75 1.43 -18.61
C HIS A 412 -0.37 1.92 -19.03
N ARG A 413 0.61 1.78 -18.18
CA ARG A 413 2.01 2.00 -18.56
C ARG A 413 2.54 0.79 -19.32
N THR A 414 3.43 1.04 -20.29
CA THR A 414 4.08 0.00 -21.10
C THR A 414 5.49 -0.33 -20.62
N ASP A 415 6.00 0.40 -19.63
CA ASP A 415 7.37 0.34 -19.14
C ASP A 415 7.49 -0.16 -17.69
N ILE A 416 6.48 -0.87 -17.17
CA ILE A 416 6.54 -1.45 -15.81
C ILE A 416 7.74 -2.40 -15.70
N ALA A 417 8.50 -2.25 -14.62
CA ALA A 417 9.76 -2.95 -14.33
C ALA A 417 10.97 -2.51 -15.20
N HIS A 418 10.89 -1.39 -15.95
CA HIS A 418 11.99 -0.93 -16.80
C HIS A 418 13.33 -0.85 -16.04
N ARG A 419 13.34 -0.30 -14.80
CA ARG A 419 14.57 -0.19 -13.97
C ARG A 419 15.21 -1.54 -13.66
N ALA A 420 14.39 -2.56 -13.40
CA ALA A 420 14.90 -3.91 -13.18
C ALA A 420 15.47 -4.52 -14.46
N LEU A 421 14.79 -4.32 -15.59
CA LEU A 421 15.22 -4.84 -16.90
C LEU A 421 16.51 -4.18 -17.37
N GLU A 422 16.71 -2.87 -17.16
CA GLU A 422 17.94 -2.15 -17.46
C GLU A 422 19.12 -2.73 -16.67
N ARG A 423 18.96 -2.97 -15.36
CA ARG A 423 19.99 -3.58 -14.51
C ARG A 423 20.38 -5.00 -14.94
N LEU A 424 19.50 -5.74 -15.63
CA LEU A 424 19.79 -7.07 -16.17
C LEU A 424 20.59 -7.00 -17.47
N THR A 425 20.51 -5.91 -18.22
CA THR A 425 21.25 -5.71 -19.47
C THR A 425 22.67 -5.16 -19.22
N ASP A 426 22.92 -4.54 -18.08
CA ASP A 426 24.22 -3.96 -17.69
C ASP A 426 25.15 -4.99 -17.00
N LYS A 427 24.70 -6.23 -16.82
CA LYS A 427 25.46 -7.37 -16.30
C LYS A 427 25.84 -8.35 -17.43
#